data_bcdfffb70d57ab26e8cfdf110a87c86d
#
_entry.id   bcdfffb70d57ab26e8cfdf110a87c86d
#
_cell.length_a   1.000
_cell.length_b   1.000
_cell.length_c   1.000
_cell.angle_alpha   90.00
_cell.angle_beta   90.00
_cell.angle_gamma   90.00
#
_symmetry.space_group_name_H-M   'P 1'
#
loop_
_entity.id
_entity.type
_entity.pdbx_description
1 polymer ?
#
loop_
_entity_poly.entity_id
_entity_poly.type
_entity_poly.pdbx_seq_one_letter_code
_entity_poly.pdbx_strand_id
1 'polypeptide(L)'
;MTTGATALRIEVALPAGAITVSAEWTPGTRDDVVLIAHGAGAAKDHPFLVGFDRALAALGYSTLRFNFPYIEQGRRMPGPAAHAVAAWEAAVAEARARAPRSAVWATGKSYGGRMASMAVAEGLAVDGLVYLGYPLHPPGRPEKPRIAHLPSITVPQLFVEGTADPFIQPIAQLDEAVAGCQDARVHWVEGGGHSFEVKGRRRPAAEVAADLAPVVDAFVTGQRD
;
A
#
# COMPACT_ATOMS: atom_id res chain seq x y z
N MET A 1 -5.12 12.41 23.14
CA MET A 1 -5.49 13.59 22.33
C MET A 1 -5.31 13.17 20.88
N THR A 2 -6.39 13.00 20.13
CA THR A 2 -6.34 12.72 18.69
C THR A 2 -5.82 13.99 18.01
N THR A 3 -4.54 14.02 17.69
CA THR A 3 -3.96 15.05 16.83
C THR A 3 -4.65 14.95 15.48
N GLY A 4 -5.40 15.97 15.10
CA GLY A 4 -6.24 15.97 13.92
C GLY A 4 -5.42 15.73 12.64
N ALA A 5 -5.98 14.97 11.71
CA ALA A 5 -5.40 14.79 10.39
C ALA A 5 -5.31 16.15 9.67
N THR A 6 -4.21 16.37 8.94
CA THR A 6 -3.93 17.61 8.21
C THR A 6 -3.95 17.34 6.71
N ALA A 7 -4.79 18.07 5.99
CA ALA A 7 -4.80 18.03 4.52
C ALA A 7 -3.49 18.61 3.95
N LEU A 8 -2.93 17.93 2.96
CA LEU A 8 -1.69 18.31 2.29
C LEU A 8 -1.86 18.37 0.77
N ARG A 9 -0.94 19.07 0.15
CA ARG A 9 -0.76 19.11 -1.30
C ARG A 9 0.69 18.76 -1.61
N ILE A 10 0.91 17.67 -2.35
CA ILE A 10 2.25 17.18 -2.71
C ILE A 10 2.46 17.43 -4.20
N GLU A 11 3.57 18.06 -4.54
CA GLU A 11 3.97 18.23 -5.93
C GLU A 11 4.64 16.96 -6.44
N VAL A 12 4.17 16.45 -7.58
CA VAL A 12 4.68 15.25 -8.26
C VAL A 12 5.25 15.68 -9.60
N ALA A 13 6.53 15.50 -9.81
CA ALA A 13 7.18 15.77 -11.08
C ALA A 13 6.82 14.68 -12.10
N LEU A 14 6.26 15.08 -13.25
CA LEU A 14 5.94 14.19 -14.36
C LEU A 14 6.64 14.67 -15.63
N PRO A 15 6.85 13.81 -16.65
CA PRO A 15 7.49 14.21 -17.91
C PRO A 15 6.82 15.39 -18.63
N ALA A 16 5.50 15.52 -18.48
CA ALA A 16 4.70 16.59 -19.09
C ALA A 16 4.56 17.84 -18.20
N GLY A 17 5.26 17.92 -17.07
CA GLY A 17 5.17 18.99 -16.09
C GLY A 17 4.66 18.50 -14.73
N ALA A 18 4.88 19.29 -13.68
CA ALA A 18 4.47 18.92 -12.33
C ALA A 18 2.93 18.92 -12.18
N ILE A 19 2.44 18.02 -11.32
CA ILE A 19 1.05 17.98 -10.90
C ILE A 19 0.98 17.97 -9.37
N THR A 20 0.03 18.66 -8.79
CA THR A 20 -0.20 18.62 -7.35
C THR A 20 -1.23 17.55 -7.01
N VAL A 21 -0.90 16.64 -6.11
CA VAL A 21 -1.82 15.61 -5.62
C VAL A 21 -2.27 15.91 -4.19
N SER A 22 -3.52 15.56 -3.89
CA SER A 22 -4.09 15.68 -2.56
C SER A 22 -3.56 14.56 -1.66
N ALA A 23 -3.18 14.91 -0.44
CA ALA A 23 -2.75 13.97 0.58
C ALA A 23 -3.33 14.35 1.94
N GLU A 24 -3.17 13.46 2.92
CA GLU A 24 -3.58 13.68 4.31
C GLU A 24 -2.54 13.06 5.23
N TRP A 25 -2.05 13.85 6.16
CA TRP A 25 -1.09 13.45 7.19
C TRP A 25 -1.78 13.32 8.54
N THR A 26 -1.62 12.19 9.18
CA THR A 26 -2.02 11.98 10.58
C THR A 26 -0.77 11.77 11.41
N PRO A 27 -0.43 12.66 12.35
CA PRO A 27 0.74 12.48 13.21
C PRO A 27 0.49 11.38 14.24
N GLY A 28 1.51 10.58 14.49
CA GLY A 28 1.54 9.53 15.50
C GLY A 28 2.56 9.80 16.60
N THR A 29 2.77 8.81 17.46
CA THR A 29 3.69 8.87 18.61
C THR A 29 4.89 7.93 18.46
N ARG A 30 4.85 7.03 17.47
CA ARG A 30 5.94 6.10 17.13
C ARG A 30 6.93 6.74 16.16
N ASP A 31 8.14 6.21 16.14
CA ASP A 31 9.17 6.56 15.15
C ASP A 31 8.98 5.79 13.83
N ASP A 32 7.71 5.64 13.40
CA ASP A 32 7.31 5.00 12.16
C ASP A 32 6.29 5.83 11.41
N VAL A 33 6.46 5.88 10.10
CA VAL A 33 5.49 6.46 9.16
C VAL A 33 5.00 5.37 8.22
N VAL A 34 3.69 5.18 8.13
CA VAL A 34 3.06 4.30 7.15
C VAL A 34 2.43 5.14 6.04
N LEU A 35 2.98 5.04 4.84
CA LEU A 35 2.36 5.62 3.65
C LEU A 35 1.30 4.66 3.11
N ILE A 36 0.15 5.21 2.70
CA ILE A 36 -1.00 4.41 2.29
C ILE A 36 -1.49 4.87 0.92
N ALA A 37 -1.32 4.01 -0.10
CA ALA A 37 -1.79 4.28 -1.44
C ALA A 37 -3.04 3.47 -1.80
N HIS A 38 -3.92 4.09 -2.59
CA HIS A 38 -5.18 3.50 -3.02
C HIS A 38 -5.03 2.53 -4.20
N GLY A 39 -6.01 1.65 -4.38
CA GLY A 39 -6.16 0.80 -5.54
C GLY A 39 -6.64 1.56 -6.80
N ALA A 40 -6.60 0.88 -7.94
CA ALA A 40 -7.15 1.44 -9.19
C ALA A 40 -8.65 1.74 -9.04
N GLY A 41 -9.07 2.89 -9.56
CA GLY A 41 -10.48 3.32 -9.50
C GLY A 41 -10.93 3.88 -8.16
N ALA A 42 -10.06 3.92 -7.15
CA ALA A 42 -10.30 4.52 -5.83
C ALA A 42 -9.51 5.82 -5.65
N ALA A 43 -9.75 6.51 -4.55
CA ALA A 43 -8.99 7.68 -4.09
C ALA A 43 -8.56 7.49 -2.63
N LYS A 44 -7.70 8.38 -2.12
CA LYS A 44 -7.20 8.34 -0.74
C LYS A 44 -8.32 8.31 0.32
N ASP A 45 -9.50 8.84 0.00
CA ASP A 45 -10.65 8.92 0.90
C ASP A 45 -11.59 7.73 0.80
N HIS A 46 -11.21 6.67 0.08
CA HIS A 46 -12.00 5.44 0.05
C HIS A 46 -12.17 4.87 1.47
N PRO A 47 -13.40 4.45 1.88
CA PRO A 47 -13.68 4.01 3.25
C PRO A 47 -12.71 2.95 3.80
N PHE A 48 -12.26 2.01 2.97
CA PHE A 48 -11.25 1.01 3.33
C PHE A 48 -9.95 1.68 3.81
N LEU A 49 -9.41 2.65 3.04
CA LEU A 49 -8.14 3.32 3.38
C LEU A 49 -8.30 4.21 4.61
N VAL A 50 -9.43 4.89 4.75
CA VAL A 50 -9.73 5.72 5.92
C VAL A 50 -9.83 4.84 7.19
N GLY A 51 -10.47 3.68 7.09
CA GLY A 51 -10.56 2.72 8.21
C GLY A 51 -9.19 2.18 8.63
N PHE A 52 -8.38 1.79 7.64
CA PHE A 52 -7.02 1.31 7.87
C PHE A 52 -6.11 2.37 8.49
N ASP A 53 -6.13 3.58 7.94
CA ASP A 53 -5.40 4.74 8.45
C ASP A 53 -5.72 5.03 9.92
N ARG A 54 -7.02 5.11 10.26
CA ARG A 54 -7.48 5.34 11.63
C ARG A 54 -7.02 4.25 12.60
N ALA A 55 -7.03 3.00 12.15
CA ALA A 55 -6.59 1.88 12.98
C ALA A 55 -5.08 1.93 13.23
N LEU A 56 -4.26 2.26 12.22
CA LEU A 56 -2.82 2.47 12.38
C LEU A 56 -2.51 3.67 13.28
N ALA A 57 -3.22 4.79 13.10
CA ALA A 57 -3.07 5.96 13.95
C ALA A 57 -3.43 5.66 15.41
N ALA A 58 -4.43 4.81 15.68
CA ALA A 58 -4.77 4.33 17.01
C ALA A 58 -3.66 3.48 17.64
N LEU A 59 -2.85 2.80 16.81
CA LEU A 59 -1.65 2.07 17.25
C LEU A 59 -0.41 2.98 17.40
N GLY A 60 -0.54 4.28 17.15
CA GLY A 60 0.50 5.27 17.33
C GLY A 60 1.36 5.56 16.10
N TYR A 61 1.06 4.99 14.94
CA TYR A 61 1.77 5.31 13.70
C TYR A 61 1.46 6.71 13.21
N SER A 62 2.47 7.40 12.68
CA SER A 62 2.20 8.49 11.75
C SER A 62 1.78 7.91 10.41
N THR A 63 0.80 8.51 9.74
CA THR A 63 0.33 8.00 8.44
C THR A 63 0.25 9.10 7.39
N LEU A 64 0.45 8.73 6.12
CA LEU A 64 0.29 9.60 4.98
C LEU A 64 -0.52 8.89 3.89
N ARG A 65 -1.78 9.31 3.68
CA ARG A 65 -2.61 8.87 2.54
C ARG A 65 -2.51 9.88 1.41
N PHE A 66 -2.38 9.43 0.17
CA PHE A 66 -2.25 10.31 -0.98
C PHE A 66 -2.98 9.78 -2.22
N ASN A 67 -3.33 10.70 -3.13
CA ASN A 67 -3.87 10.35 -4.43
C ASN A 67 -2.77 10.15 -5.46
N PHE A 68 -3.01 9.23 -6.40
CA PHE A 68 -2.22 9.19 -7.62
C PHE A 68 -2.63 10.28 -8.61
N PRO A 69 -1.73 10.75 -9.49
CA PRO A 69 -1.96 11.84 -10.43
C PRO A 69 -3.24 11.71 -11.27
N TYR A 70 -3.60 10.50 -11.70
CA TYR A 70 -4.77 10.29 -12.54
C TYR A 70 -6.10 10.64 -11.83
N ILE A 71 -6.16 10.52 -10.51
CA ILE A 71 -7.34 10.91 -9.71
C ILE A 71 -7.52 12.42 -9.74
N GLU A 72 -6.43 13.18 -9.55
CA GLU A 72 -6.46 14.66 -9.62
C GLU A 72 -6.84 15.17 -11.02
N GLN A 73 -6.59 14.35 -12.04
CA GLN A 73 -7.01 14.62 -13.43
C GLN A 73 -8.47 14.20 -13.73
N GLY A 74 -9.23 13.76 -12.71
CA GLY A 74 -10.61 13.30 -12.89
C GLY A 74 -10.75 11.96 -13.60
N ARG A 75 -9.67 11.20 -13.75
CA ARG A 75 -9.68 9.90 -14.43
C ARG A 75 -9.96 8.77 -13.44
N ARG A 76 -10.67 7.74 -13.89
CA ARG A 76 -10.94 6.53 -13.10
C ARG A 76 -9.86 5.47 -13.24
N MET A 77 -9.18 5.41 -14.38
CA MET A 77 -8.17 4.39 -14.66
C MET A 77 -6.77 4.98 -14.55
N PRO A 78 -5.82 4.22 -13.99
CA PRO A 78 -4.42 4.62 -13.94
C PRO A 78 -3.85 4.94 -15.33
N GLY A 79 -2.97 5.94 -15.36
CA GLY A 79 -2.12 6.23 -16.51
C GLY A 79 -0.85 5.35 -16.52
N PRO A 80 0.23 5.82 -17.17
CA PRO A 80 1.52 5.14 -17.15
C PRO A 80 2.01 4.85 -15.73
N ALA A 81 2.63 3.68 -15.51
CA ALA A 81 3.15 3.28 -14.20
C ALA A 81 4.14 4.30 -13.62
N ALA A 82 4.97 4.90 -14.47
CA ALA A 82 5.93 5.93 -14.08
C ALA A 82 5.28 7.12 -13.33
N HIS A 83 4.03 7.48 -13.65
CA HIS A 83 3.33 8.55 -12.90
C HIS A 83 2.99 8.15 -11.46
N ALA A 84 2.71 6.87 -11.23
CA ALA A 84 2.45 6.36 -9.88
C ALA A 84 3.76 6.14 -9.11
N VAL A 85 4.83 5.74 -9.77
CA VAL A 85 6.19 5.69 -9.21
C VAL A 85 6.61 7.08 -8.74
N ALA A 86 6.50 8.11 -9.59
CA ALA A 86 6.80 9.49 -9.21
C ALA A 86 5.95 10.00 -8.02
N ALA A 87 4.68 9.58 -7.94
CA ALA A 87 3.84 9.91 -6.79
C ALA A 87 4.31 9.22 -5.49
N TRP A 88 4.80 7.98 -5.57
CA TRP A 88 5.43 7.30 -4.43
C TRP A 88 6.71 7.99 -3.98
N GLU A 89 7.57 8.40 -4.91
CA GLU A 89 8.80 9.17 -4.62
C GLU A 89 8.48 10.47 -3.88
N ALA A 90 7.51 11.23 -4.40
CA ALA A 90 7.07 12.48 -3.78
C ALA A 90 6.44 12.26 -2.38
N ALA A 91 5.65 11.21 -2.20
CA ALA A 91 5.04 10.89 -0.91
C ALA A 91 6.09 10.46 0.14
N VAL A 92 7.10 9.67 -0.26
CA VAL A 92 8.22 9.30 0.62
C VAL A 92 9.06 10.52 0.98
N ALA A 93 9.33 11.42 0.03
CA ALA A 93 10.04 12.67 0.31
C ALA A 93 9.29 13.56 1.31
N GLU A 94 7.98 13.70 1.17
CA GLU A 94 7.11 14.44 2.10
C GLU A 94 7.11 13.81 3.50
N ALA A 95 7.01 12.48 3.59
CA ALA A 95 7.06 11.76 4.87
C ALA A 95 8.40 11.97 5.59
N ARG A 96 9.52 11.86 4.87
CA ARG A 96 10.87 12.10 5.42
C ARG A 96 11.09 13.54 5.84
N ALA A 97 10.51 14.51 5.13
CA ALA A 97 10.56 15.92 5.53
C ALA A 97 9.84 16.18 6.85
N ARG A 98 8.70 15.48 7.10
CA ARG A 98 7.90 15.60 8.32
C ARG A 98 8.45 14.84 9.50
N ALA A 99 9.01 13.65 9.24
CA ALA A 99 9.50 12.73 10.24
C ALA A 99 10.89 12.18 9.83
N PRO A 100 11.95 13.01 9.88
CA PRO A 100 13.25 12.69 9.27
C PRO A 100 14.01 11.54 9.94
N ARG A 101 13.60 11.13 11.13
CA ARG A 101 14.22 10.00 11.87
C ARG A 101 13.36 8.75 11.90
N SER A 102 12.15 8.81 11.38
CA SER A 102 11.22 7.69 11.38
C SER A 102 11.52 6.71 10.26
N ALA A 103 11.32 5.43 10.54
CA ALA A 103 11.24 4.41 9.51
C ALA A 103 10.00 4.63 8.62
N VAL A 104 10.13 4.39 7.33
CA VAL A 104 9.10 4.65 6.31
C VAL A 104 8.63 3.33 5.69
N TRP A 105 7.38 2.98 5.93
CA TRP A 105 6.72 1.77 5.44
C TRP A 105 5.77 2.10 4.31
N ALA A 106 6.02 1.55 3.13
CA ALA A 106 5.16 1.79 1.97
C ALA A 106 4.05 0.73 1.90
N THR A 107 2.81 1.14 2.14
CA THR A 107 1.64 0.26 2.13
C THR A 107 0.68 0.64 1.02
N GLY A 108 0.18 -0.34 0.27
CA GLY A 108 -0.75 -0.04 -0.80
C GLY A 108 -1.80 -1.13 -1.04
N LYS A 109 -3.03 -0.67 -1.29
CA LYS A 109 -4.11 -1.55 -1.73
C LYS A 109 -3.95 -1.87 -3.20
N SER A 110 -3.90 -3.17 -3.56
CA SER A 110 -3.91 -3.64 -4.94
C SER A 110 -2.89 -2.90 -5.84
N TYR A 111 -3.36 -2.11 -6.79
CA TYR A 111 -2.53 -1.28 -7.66
C TYR A 111 -1.52 -0.43 -6.88
N GLY A 112 -1.94 0.17 -5.76
CA GLY A 112 -1.08 1.01 -4.94
C GLY A 112 0.13 0.26 -4.40
N GLY A 113 -0.07 -0.96 -3.88
CA GLY A 113 1.01 -1.83 -3.39
C GLY A 113 1.94 -2.29 -4.52
N ARG A 114 1.38 -2.67 -5.67
CA ARG A 114 2.20 -3.02 -6.83
C ARG A 114 3.03 -1.85 -7.33
N MET A 115 2.51 -0.62 -7.33
CA MET A 115 3.30 0.56 -7.72
C MET A 115 4.39 0.89 -6.69
N ALA A 116 4.14 0.66 -5.39
CA ALA A 116 5.18 0.75 -4.36
C ALA A 116 6.32 -0.23 -4.63
N SER A 117 6.00 -1.50 -4.92
CA SER A 117 7.03 -2.51 -5.22
C SER A 117 7.86 -2.17 -6.46
N MET A 118 7.24 -1.61 -7.49
CA MET A 118 7.96 -1.14 -8.68
C MET A 118 8.89 0.05 -8.34
N ALA A 119 8.40 1.03 -7.59
CA ALA A 119 9.21 2.17 -7.16
C ALA A 119 10.43 1.74 -6.34
N VAL A 120 10.25 0.79 -5.40
CA VAL A 120 11.36 0.26 -4.59
C VAL A 120 12.33 -0.55 -5.43
N ALA A 121 11.86 -1.37 -6.37
CA ALA A 121 12.72 -2.09 -7.31
C ALA A 121 13.52 -1.14 -8.25
N GLU A 122 13.00 0.07 -8.49
CA GLU A 122 13.67 1.13 -9.24
C GLU A 122 14.57 2.04 -8.36
N GLY A 123 14.68 1.74 -7.06
CA GLY A 123 15.61 2.40 -6.13
C GLY A 123 14.99 3.33 -5.10
N LEU A 124 13.65 3.41 -5.00
CA LEU A 124 13.01 4.18 -3.93
C LEU A 124 13.36 3.57 -2.56
N ALA A 125 13.98 4.36 -1.70
CA ALA A 125 14.39 3.92 -0.37
C ALA A 125 13.23 3.98 0.62
N VAL A 126 12.84 2.81 1.15
CA VAL A 126 11.88 2.62 2.25
C VAL A 126 12.40 1.54 3.20
N ASP A 127 11.81 1.41 4.37
CA ASP A 127 12.23 0.41 5.37
C ASP A 127 11.46 -0.91 5.24
N GLY A 128 10.37 -0.94 4.47
CA GLY A 128 9.65 -2.16 4.10
C GLY A 128 8.36 -1.87 3.33
N LEU A 129 7.78 -2.94 2.82
CA LEU A 129 6.61 -2.94 1.95
C LEU A 129 5.47 -3.78 2.54
N VAL A 130 4.25 -3.27 2.43
CA VAL A 130 3.05 -4.02 2.79
C VAL A 130 2.05 -3.96 1.64
N TYR A 131 1.64 -5.10 1.17
CA TYR A 131 0.67 -5.24 0.09
C TYR A 131 -0.68 -5.69 0.66
N LEU A 132 -1.72 -4.91 0.44
CA LEU A 132 -3.09 -5.25 0.82
C LEU A 132 -3.83 -5.76 -0.43
N GLY A 133 -3.76 -7.07 -0.69
CA GLY A 133 -4.27 -7.72 -1.89
C GLY A 133 -3.39 -7.41 -3.12
N TYR A 134 -2.20 -8.01 -3.22
CA TYR A 134 -1.31 -7.82 -4.37
C TYR A 134 -1.95 -8.37 -5.65
N PRO A 135 -2.04 -7.59 -6.73
CA PRO A 135 -2.65 -8.04 -7.97
C PRO A 135 -1.63 -8.83 -8.82
N LEU A 136 -1.35 -10.08 -8.41
CA LEU A 136 -0.33 -10.95 -9.01
C LEU A 136 -0.47 -11.05 -10.52
N HIS A 137 -1.70 -11.23 -10.99
CA HIS A 137 -2.08 -11.24 -12.40
C HIS A 137 -3.49 -10.65 -12.58
N PRO A 138 -3.96 -10.32 -13.81
CA PRO A 138 -5.37 -10.02 -14.04
C PRO A 138 -6.24 -11.24 -13.71
N PRO A 139 -7.45 -11.08 -13.18
CA PRO A 139 -8.35 -12.20 -12.89
C PRO A 139 -8.53 -13.11 -14.09
N GLY A 140 -8.38 -14.42 -13.88
CA GLY A 140 -8.50 -15.44 -14.93
C GLY A 140 -7.36 -15.45 -15.95
N ARG A 141 -6.23 -14.76 -15.66
CA ARG A 141 -5.06 -14.72 -16.56
C ARG A 141 -3.75 -15.01 -15.80
N PRO A 142 -3.60 -16.20 -15.21
CA PRO A 142 -2.40 -16.57 -14.46
C PRO A 142 -1.14 -16.59 -15.34
N GLU A 143 -1.29 -16.70 -16.65
CA GLU A 143 -0.17 -16.62 -17.61
C GLU A 143 0.42 -15.19 -17.76
N LYS A 144 -0.17 -14.20 -17.11
CA LYS A 144 0.30 -12.80 -17.14
C LYS A 144 0.74 -12.29 -15.76
N PRO A 145 1.72 -12.93 -15.12
CA PRO A 145 2.17 -12.53 -13.78
C PRO A 145 2.84 -11.14 -13.82
N ARG A 146 2.74 -10.43 -12.71
CA ARG A 146 3.27 -9.07 -12.53
C ARG A 146 4.30 -9.04 -11.40
N ILE A 147 5.27 -9.96 -11.45
CA ILE A 147 6.16 -10.29 -10.35
C ILE A 147 7.65 -10.15 -10.67
N ALA A 148 8.02 -9.89 -11.93
CA ALA A 148 9.41 -9.96 -12.39
C ALA A 148 10.39 -9.06 -11.60
N HIS A 149 9.91 -7.99 -10.97
CA HIS A 149 10.70 -7.06 -10.16
C HIS A 149 10.80 -7.45 -8.68
N LEU A 150 9.91 -8.32 -8.16
CA LEU A 150 9.86 -8.66 -6.73
C LEU A 150 11.15 -9.25 -6.19
N PRO A 151 11.87 -10.15 -6.91
CA PRO A 151 13.13 -10.73 -6.44
C PRO A 151 14.27 -9.72 -6.26
N SER A 152 14.21 -8.53 -6.89
CA SER A 152 15.22 -7.48 -6.74
C SER A 152 15.03 -6.62 -5.48
N ILE A 153 13.90 -6.75 -4.79
CA ILE A 153 13.59 -5.97 -3.60
C ILE A 153 14.30 -6.59 -2.39
N THR A 154 15.12 -5.80 -1.71
CA THR A 154 15.94 -6.22 -0.58
C THR A 154 15.32 -5.92 0.79
N VAL A 155 14.33 -5.02 0.84
CA VAL A 155 13.63 -4.67 2.08
C VAL A 155 12.56 -5.71 2.41
N PRO A 156 12.18 -5.86 3.69
CA PRO A 156 11.11 -6.76 4.11
C PRO A 156 9.78 -6.49 3.39
N GLN A 157 9.09 -7.55 2.98
CA GLN A 157 7.83 -7.50 2.25
C GLN A 157 6.75 -8.31 2.97
N LEU A 158 5.59 -7.72 3.24
CA LEU A 158 4.42 -8.42 3.73
C LEU A 158 3.32 -8.44 2.67
N PHE A 159 2.91 -9.63 2.28
CA PHE A 159 1.72 -9.86 1.46
C PHE A 159 0.55 -10.19 2.39
N VAL A 160 -0.45 -9.33 2.47
CA VAL A 160 -1.73 -9.61 3.13
C VAL A 160 -2.71 -9.99 2.04
N GLU A 161 -3.16 -11.25 2.03
CA GLU A 161 -3.92 -11.80 0.89
C GLU A 161 -5.15 -12.57 1.33
N GLY A 162 -6.22 -12.43 0.56
CA GLY A 162 -7.42 -13.22 0.77
C GLY A 162 -7.36 -14.56 0.03
N THR A 163 -7.68 -15.68 0.69
CA THR A 163 -7.60 -17.01 0.06
C THR A 163 -8.60 -17.20 -1.09
N ALA A 164 -9.63 -16.34 -1.20
CA ALA A 164 -10.60 -16.32 -2.30
C ALA A 164 -10.36 -15.18 -3.32
N ASP A 165 -9.22 -14.50 -3.28
CA ASP A 165 -8.90 -13.41 -4.20
C ASP A 165 -8.64 -13.94 -5.62
N PRO A 166 -9.40 -13.50 -6.66
CA PRO A 166 -9.20 -13.97 -8.03
C PRO A 166 -7.92 -13.41 -8.69
N PHE A 167 -7.24 -12.44 -8.10
CA PHE A 167 -5.99 -11.88 -8.61
C PHE A 167 -4.75 -12.73 -8.29
N ILE A 168 -4.89 -13.77 -7.43
CA ILE A 168 -3.80 -14.66 -7.01
C ILE A 168 -4.10 -16.15 -7.26
N GLN A 169 -5.18 -16.46 -8.00
CA GLN A 169 -5.53 -17.87 -8.29
C GLN A 169 -4.79 -18.38 -9.53
N PRO A 170 -4.12 -19.55 -9.47
CA PRO A 170 -4.02 -20.44 -8.31
C PRO A 170 -3.06 -19.92 -7.23
N ILE A 171 -3.36 -20.17 -5.96
CA ILE A 171 -2.55 -19.70 -4.79
C ILE A 171 -1.08 -20.11 -4.92
N ALA A 172 -0.79 -21.31 -5.41
CA ALA A 172 0.58 -21.80 -5.61
C ALA A 172 1.46 -20.82 -6.41
N GLN A 173 0.88 -20.03 -7.31
CA GLN A 173 1.64 -19.04 -8.06
C GLN A 173 2.10 -17.85 -7.19
N LEU A 174 1.31 -17.48 -6.19
CA LEU A 174 1.74 -16.49 -5.20
C LEU A 174 2.83 -17.08 -4.28
N ASP A 175 2.65 -18.33 -3.83
CA ASP A 175 3.64 -18.99 -2.99
C ASP A 175 5.01 -19.07 -3.70
N GLU A 176 5.02 -19.41 -4.99
CA GLU A 176 6.24 -19.39 -5.83
C GLU A 176 6.84 -17.99 -5.94
N ALA A 177 6.00 -16.95 -6.15
CA ALA A 177 6.47 -15.57 -6.24
C ALA A 177 7.08 -15.07 -4.94
N VAL A 178 6.47 -15.40 -3.80
CA VAL A 178 6.98 -15.05 -2.46
C VAL A 178 8.26 -15.79 -2.13
N ALA A 179 8.34 -17.09 -2.47
CA ALA A 179 9.56 -17.88 -2.30
C ALA A 179 10.74 -17.36 -3.13
N GLY A 180 10.48 -16.64 -4.22
CA GLY A 180 11.48 -15.97 -5.04
C GLY A 180 11.95 -14.61 -4.50
N CYS A 181 11.29 -14.04 -3.49
CA CYS A 181 11.68 -12.78 -2.85
C CYS A 181 12.80 -13.01 -1.82
N GLN A 182 13.58 -11.96 -1.53
CA GLN A 182 14.70 -12.05 -0.58
C GLN A 182 14.24 -12.12 0.89
N ASP A 183 13.25 -11.29 1.26
CA ASP A 183 12.61 -11.30 2.59
C ASP A 183 11.12 -10.98 2.41
N ALA A 184 10.30 -12.02 2.33
CA ALA A 184 8.87 -11.87 2.16
C ALA A 184 8.07 -12.85 3.00
N ARG A 185 6.90 -12.40 3.48
CA ARG A 185 5.95 -13.20 4.26
C ARG A 185 4.55 -13.02 3.72
N VAL A 186 3.71 -14.04 3.90
CA VAL A 186 2.29 -13.95 3.56
C VAL A 186 1.47 -14.05 4.84
N HIS A 187 0.50 -13.16 4.99
CA HIS A 187 -0.58 -13.30 5.94
C HIS A 187 -1.89 -13.58 5.19
N TRP A 188 -2.50 -14.73 5.47
CA TRP A 188 -3.72 -15.15 4.83
C TRP A 188 -4.96 -14.70 5.57
N VAL A 189 -5.90 -14.08 4.86
CA VAL A 189 -7.26 -13.80 5.33
C VAL A 189 -8.18 -14.86 4.77
N GLU A 190 -8.55 -15.83 5.59
CA GLU A 190 -9.32 -17.00 5.17
C GLU A 190 -10.69 -16.63 4.61
N GLY A 191 -11.00 -17.12 3.41
CA GLY A 191 -12.22 -16.80 2.68
C GLY A 191 -12.33 -15.36 2.18
N GLY A 192 -11.31 -14.53 2.42
CA GLY A 192 -11.27 -13.13 1.97
C GLY A 192 -11.13 -13.03 0.45
N GLY A 193 -11.93 -12.16 -0.16
CA GLY A 193 -11.78 -11.75 -1.55
C GLY A 193 -10.69 -10.67 -1.72
N HIS A 194 -10.66 -10.03 -2.89
CA HIS A 194 -9.66 -8.99 -3.21
C HIS A 194 -9.66 -7.79 -2.27
N SER A 195 -10.78 -7.45 -1.64
CA SER A 195 -10.87 -6.41 -0.62
C SER A 195 -11.15 -7.01 0.78
N PHE A 196 -10.81 -8.28 0.95
CA PHE A 196 -10.88 -9.03 2.22
C PHE A 196 -12.29 -9.28 2.74
N GLU A 197 -13.33 -9.02 1.94
CA GLU A 197 -14.70 -9.40 2.30
C GLU A 197 -14.83 -10.92 2.24
N VAL A 198 -15.39 -11.47 3.32
CA VAL A 198 -15.71 -12.90 3.41
C VAL A 198 -17.18 -13.12 3.01
N LYS A 199 -17.41 -14.05 2.08
CA LYS A 199 -18.77 -14.40 1.63
C LYS A 199 -19.68 -14.78 2.82
N GLY A 200 -20.85 -14.17 2.89
CA GLY A 200 -21.80 -14.37 3.98
C GLY A 200 -21.53 -13.54 5.24
N ARG A 201 -20.44 -12.75 5.30
CA ARG A 201 -20.10 -11.85 6.41
C ARG A 201 -19.97 -10.42 5.90
N ARG A 202 -21.11 -9.79 5.59
CA ARG A 202 -21.09 -8.40 5.12
C ARG A 202 -20.71 -7.44 6.25
N ARG A 203 -19.61 -6.71 6.07
CA ARG A 203 -19.10 -5.70 7.00
C ARG A 203 -18.75 -4.42 6.23
N PRO A 204 -18.79 -3.23 6.87
CA PRO A 204 -18.28 -2.01 6.29
C PRO A 204 -16.80 -2.14 5.90
N ALA A 205 -16.43 -1.61 4.74
CA ALA A 205 -15.05 -1.69 4.23
C ALA A 205 -14.01 -1.11 5.22
N ALA A 206 -14.41 -0.08 5.97
CA ALA A 206 -13.55 0.54 6.99
C ALA A 206 -13.24 -0.42 8.16
N GLU A 207 -14.20 -1.25 8.57
CA GLU A 207 -13.99 -2.24 9.64
C GLU A 207 -13.13 -3.40 9.15
N VAL A 208 -13.39 -3.89 7.92
CA VAL A 208 -12.57 -4.95 7.31
C VAL A 208 -11.11 -4.50 7.21
N ALA A 209 -10.88 -3.26 6.82
CA ALA A 209 -9.54 -2.69 6.72
C ALA A 209 -8.88 -2.49 8.11
N ALA A 210 -9.65 -2.09 9.12
CA ALA A 210 -9.13 -1.90 10.47
C ALA A 210 -8.57 -3.20 11.07
N ASP A 211 -9.16 -4.35 10.76
CA ASP A 211 -8.67 -5.66 11.21
C ASP A 211 -7.28 -6.02 10.67
N LEU A 212 -6.83 -5.37 9.59
CA LEU A 212 -5.50 -5.61 9.01
C LEU A 212 -4.39 -4.81 9.71
N ALA A 213 -4.74 -3.74 10.45
CA ALA A 213 -3.75 -2.90 11.11
C ALA A 213 -2.91 -3.65 12.16
N PRO A 214 -3.45 -4.53 13.02
CA PRO A 214 -2.66 -5.35 13.93
C PRO A 214 -1.69 -6.31 13.22
N VAL A 215 -2.06 -6.80 12.03
CA VAL A 215 -1.19 -7.67 11.22
C VAL A 215 0.03 -6.88 10.73
N VAL A 216 -0.20 -5.66 10.26
CA VAL A 216 0.87 -4.75 9.83
C VAL A 216 1.73 -4.33 11.01
N ASP A 217 1.12 -4.02 12.17
CA ASP A 217 1.84 -3.70 13.40
C ASP A 217 2.79 -4.83 13.84
N ALA A 218 2.30 -6.07 13.84
CA ALA A 218 3.12 -7.23 14.18
C ALA A 218 4.30 -7.42 13.19
N PHE A 219 4.09 -7.16 11.92
CA PHE A 219 5.15 -7.21 10.92
C PHE A 219 6.19 -6.12 11.12
N VAL A 220 5.77 -4.86 11.26
CA VAL A 220 6.65 -3.70 11.46
C VAL A 220 7.48 -3.83 12.73
N THR A 221 6.86 -4.22 13.84
CA THR A 221 7.56 -4.40 15.12
C THR A 221 8.55 -5.56 15.08
N GLY A 222 8.21 -6.66 14.43
CA GLY A 222 9.10 -7.82 14.28
C GLY A 222 10.31 -7.60 13.35
N GLN A 223 10.43 -6.45 12.69
CA GLN A 223 11.63 -6.06 11.93
C GLN A 223 12.64 -5.24 12.76
N ARG A 224 12.31 -4.93 14.01
CA ARG A 224 13.14 -4.12 14.91
C ARG A 224 13.95 -4.94 15.91
N ASP A 225 13.57 -6.22 16.07
CA ASP A 225 14.24 -7.22 16.92
C ASP A 225 15.33 -7.97 16.13
#